data_54d579086d0fc93a682f088217ea691d
#
_entry.id   54d579086d0fc93a682f088217ea691d
#
_cell.length_a   1.000
_cell.length_b   1.000
_cell.length_c   1.000
_cell.angle_alpha   90.00
_cell.angle_beta   90.00
_cell.angle_gamma   90.00
#
_symmetry.space_group_name_H-M   'P 1'
#
loop_
_entity.id
_entity.type
_entity.pdbx_description
1 polymer ?
#
loop_
_entity_poly.entity_id
_entity_poly.type
_entity_poly.pdbx_seq_one_letter_code
_entity_poly.pdbx_strand_id
1 'polypeptide(L)'
;MSDLEKIKQLRQSTGAGFKDCSVALNESNGNLDKAVEILRVNGVAKASKKMSRVAREGVIALSGNENKTSILEVNCETDFVAKNNDFISFVKEISEINNSVDSDIDKLKKKNMKNNKTVDENLLSMIAKIGEKITLGRSKTLKNDNAKNFFYLHAVVKDNLSKLAVIVSLKTKEKFE
;
A
#
# COMPACT_ATOMS: atom_id res chain seq x y z
N MET A 1 -20.03 24.71 -14.69
CA MET A 1 -20.00 23.50 -13.82
C MET A 1 -20.45 23.91 -12.43
N SER A 2 -21.46 23.26 -11.89
CA SER A 2 -21.94 23.54 -10.52
C SER A 2 -20.92 23.10 -9.47
N ASP A 3 -20.99 23.67 -8.27
CA ASP A 3 -20.08 23.25 -7.17
C ASP A 3 -20.24 21.77 -6.83
N LEU A 4 -21.45 21.24 -6.94
CA LEU A 4 -21.72 19.82 -6.72
C LEU A 4 -21.00 18.93 -7.74
N GLU A 5 -20.94 19.33 -9.01
CA GLU A 5 -20.21 18.60 -10.06
C GLU A 5 -18.71 18.67 -9.81
N LYS A 6 -18.17 19.82 -9.42
CA LYS A 6 -16.77 20.00 -9.04
C LYS A 6 -16.39 19.13 -7.84
N ILE A 7 -17.27 19.06 -6.81
CA ILE A 7 -17.06 18.19 -5.65
C ILE A 7 -17.04 16.73 -6.05
N LYS A 8 -17.95 16.28 -6.95
CA LYS A 8 -17.94 14.91 -7.47
C LYS A 8 -16.64 14.59 -8.21
N GLN A 9 -16.16 15.50 -9.03
CA GLN A 9 -14.89 15.37 -9.76
C GLN A 9 -13.70 15.29 -8.80
N LEU A 10 -13.63 16.16 -7.79
CA LEU A 10 -12.60 16.10 -6.74
C LEU A 10 -12.61 14.77 -5.99
N ARG A 11 -13.80 14.26 -5.64
CA ARG A 11 -13.91 12.96 -4.98
C ARG A 11 -13.42 11.81 -5.87
N GLN A 12 -13.73 11.83 -7.15
CA GLN A 12 -13.26 10.80 -8.09
C GLN A 12 -11.75 10.83 -8.25
N SER A 13 -11.16 12.02 -8.37
CA SER A 13 -9.71 12.16 -8.62
C SER A 13 -8.84 11.97 -7.38
N THR A 14 -9.34 12.36 -6.19
CA THR A 14 -8.55 12.37 -4.95
C THR A 14 -8.93 11.27 -3.97
N GLY A 15 -10.15 10.71 -4.08
CA GLY A 15 -10.71 9.79 -3.09
C GLY A 15 -11.10 10.43 -1.76
N ALA A 16 -10.98 11.76 -1.61
CA ALA A 16 -11.32 12.49 -0.39
C ALA A 16 -12.83 12.48 -0.09
N GLY A 17 -13.18 12.65 1.17
CA GLY A 17 -14.59 12.72 1.60
C GLY A 17 -15.31 13.96 1.06
N PHE A 18 -16.65 13.89 0.97
CA PHE A 18 -17.47 15.00 0.46
C PHE A 18 -17.19 16.33 1.18
N LYS A 19 -17.15 16.28 2.52
CA LYS A 19 -16.91 17.47 3.35
C LYS A 19 -15.54 18.09 3.05
N ASP A 20 -14.50 17.27 2.94
CA ASP A 20 -13.15 17.74 2.66
C ASP A 20 -13.07 18.38 1.27
N CYS A 21 -13.69 17.76 0.25
CA CYS A 21 -13.75 18.32 -1.10
C CYS A 21 -14.51 19.64 -1.15
N SER A 22 -15.63 19.75 -0.41
CA SER A 22 -16.40 21.00 -0.32
C SER A 22 -15.58 22.12 0.33
N VAL A 23 -14.90 21.84 1.44
CA VAL A 23 -14.02 22.79 2.12
C VAL A 23 -12.88 23.24 1.19
N ALA A 24 -12.18 22.30 0.57
CA ALA A 24 -11.07 22.62 -0.33
C ALA A 24 -11.51 23.41 -1.55
N LEU A 25 -12.72 23.12 -2.10
CA LEU A 25 -13.28 23.88 -3.22
C LEU A 25 -13.58 25.34 -2.82
N ASN A 26 -14.15 25.55 -1.64
CA ASN A 26 -14.40 26.88 -1.11
C ASN A 26 -13.09 27.65 -0.85
N GLU A 27 -12.10 27.04 -0.18
CA GLU A 27 -10.79 27.65 0.10
C GLU A 27 -10.04 27.99 -1.18
N SER A 28 -10.25 27.22 -2.26
CA SER A 28 -9.64 27.48 -3.57
C SER A 28 -10.44 28.46 -4.45
N ASN A 29 -11.54 29.04 -3.95
CA ASN A 29 -12.47 29.88 -4.73
C ASN A 29 -12.98 29.15 -6.00
N GLY A 30 -13.29 27.87 -5.88
CA GLY A 30 -13.81 27.06 -6.97
C GLY A 30 -12.76 26.57 -7.99
N ASN A 31 -11.47 26.79 -7.74
CA ASN A 31 -10.37 26.30 -8.58
C ASN A 31 -10.05 24.85 -8.24
N LEU A 32 -10.24 23.94 -9.20
CA LEU A 32 -10.07 22.49 -9.00
C LEU A 32 -8.62 22.10 -8.70
N ASP A 33 -7.63 22.67 -9.41
CA ASP A 33 -6.23 22.30 -9.23
C ASP A 33 -5.72 22.73 -7.86
N LYS A 34 -6.08 23.95 -7.42
CA LYS A 34 -5.78 24.41 -6.06
C LYS A 34 -6.50 23.58 -5.00
N ALA A 35 -7.75 23.18 -5.25
CA ALA A 35 -8.49 22.32 -4.33
C ALA A 35 -7.81 20.93 -4.17
N VAL A 36 -7.31 20.35 -5.26
CA VAL A 36 -6.53 19.10 -5.21
C VAL A 36 -5.29 19.26 -4.34
N GLU A 37 -4.56 20.36 -4.49
CA GLU A 37 -3.36 20.62 -3.68
C GLU A 37 -3.70 20.82 -2.19
N ILE A 38 -4.77 21.57 -1.87
CA ILE A 38 -5.28 21.71 -0.50
C ILE A 38 -5.65 20.34 0.10
N LEU A 39 -6.33 19.51 -0.68
CA LEU A 39 -6.68 18.14 -0.25
C LEU A 39 -5.44 17.27 0.00
N ARG A 40 -4.41 17.42 -0.84
CA ARG A 40 -3.13 16.70 -0.67
C ARG A 40 -2.44 17.11 0.64
N VAL A 41 -2.30 18.41 0.90
CA VAL A 41 -1.67 18.94 2.12
C VAL A 41 -2.45 18.51 3.37
N ASN A 42 -3.77 18.68 3.34
CA ASN A 42 -4.64 18.27 4.44
C ASN A 42 -4.61 16.75 4.67
N GLY A 43 -4.49 15.97 3.60
CA GLY A 43 -4.34 14.51 3.67
C GLY A 43 -3.05 14.08 4.39
N VAL A 44 -1.92 14.73 4.08
CA VAL A 44 -0.64 14.51 4.77
C VAL A 44 -0.76 14.84 6.26
N ALA A 45 -1.37 15.97 6.61
CA ALA A 45 -1.57 16.35 8.01
C ALA A 45 -2.48 15.37 8.76
N LYS A 46 -3.53 14.86 8.12
CA LYS A 46 -4.41 13.83 8.69
C LYS A 46 -3.68 12.51 8.88
N ALA A 47 -2.87 12.09 7.91
CA ALA A 47 -2.07 10.87 7.99
C ALA A 47 -1.06 10.95 9.16
N SER A 48 -0.37 12.08 9.30
CA SER A 48 0.59 12.31 10.40
C SER A 48 -0.06 12.14 11.78
N LYS A 49 -1.27 12.69 11.97
CA LYS A 49 -2.02 12.54 13.24
C LYS A 49 -2.38 11.09 13.57
N LYS A 50 -2.42 10.21 12.57
CA LYS A 50 -2.76 8.78 12.76
C LYS A 50 -1.54 7.92 13.10
N MET A 51 -0.33 8.42 12.86
CA MET A 51 0.89 7.63 13.06
C MET A 51 1.14 7.21 14.51
N SER A 52 0.55 7.88 15.49
CA SER A 52 0.60 7.47 16.91
C SER A 52 -0.32 6.30 17.26
N ARG A 53 -1.27 5.94 16.39
CA ARG A 53 -2.19 4.84 16.64
C ARG A 53 -1.52 3.48 16.51
N VAL A 54 -2.15 2.44 17.04
CA VAL A 54 -1.67 1.06 16.95
C VAL A 54 -2.31 0.39 15.72
N ALA A 55 -1.48 -0.18 14.84
CA ALA A 55 -1.90 -0.97 13.69
C ALA A 55 -1.41 -2.42 13.90
N ARG A 56 -2.29 -3.31 14.35
CA ARG A 56 -1.98 -4.73 14.64
C ARG A 56 -2.57 -5.70 13.63
N GLU A 57 -3.55 -5.25 12.85
CA GLU A 57 -4.12 -5.98 11.74
C GLU A 57 -3.30 -5.74 10.47
N GLY A 58 -3.68 -6.39 9.38
CA GLY A 58 -3.03 -6.23 8.08
C GLY A 58 -2.94 -7.53 7.32
N VAL A 59 -2.04 -7.54 6.36
CA VAL A 59 -1.74 -8.71 5.53
C VAL A 59 -0.23 -8.82 5.29
N ILE A 60 0.19 -10.04 5.02
CA ILE A 60 1.52 -10.36 4.55
C ILE A 60 1.40 -10.68 3.06
N ALA A 61 2.16 -9.97 2.25
CA ALA A 61 2.23 -10.15 0.82
C ALA A 61 3.48 -10.91 0.41
N LEU A 62 3.32 -11.83 -0.53
CA LEU A 62 4.39 -12.61 -1.14
C LEU A 62 4.49 -12.27 -2.62
N SER A 63 5.69 -12.10 -3.12
CA SER A 63 5.94 -11.88 -4.55
C SER A 63 7.27 -12.49 -5.00
N GLY A 64 7.37 -12.76 -6.30
CA GLY A 64 8.57 -13.37 -6.90
C GLY A 64 8.35 -14.80 -7.37
N ASN A 65 9.44 -15.56 -7.45
CA ASN A 65 9.46 -16.94 -7.93
C ASN A 65 10.43 -17.80 -7.08
N GLU A 66 10.61 -19.06 -7.47
CA GLU A 66 11.47 -20.00 -6.76
C GLU A 66 12.93 -19.55 -6.58
N ASN A 67 13.46 -18.68 -7.46
CA ASN A 67 14.83 -18.19 -7.38
C ASN A 67 14.96 -16.90 -6.55
N LYS A 68 13.88 -16.11 -6.53
CA LYS A 68 13.83 -14.84 -5.79
C LYS A 68 12.42 -14.61 -5.27
N THR A 69 12.24 -14.76 -3.97
CA THR A 69 10.94 -14.57 -3.31
C THR A 69 11.07 -13.51 -2.23
N SER A 70 10.12 -12.59 -2.18
CA SER A 70 10.04 -11.59 -1.13
C SER A 70 8.73 -11.65 -0.38
N ILE A 71 8.79 -11.25 0.89
CA ILE A 71 7.68 -11.14 1.81
C ILE A 71 7.65 -9.71 2.36
N LEU A 72 6.47 -9.13 2.43
CA LEU A 72 6.24 -7.77 2.93
C LEU A 72 5.03 -7.78 3.86
N GLU A 73 5.20 -7.27 5.06
CA GLU A 73 4.13 -7.03 6.03
C GLU A 73 3.56 -5.62 5.83
N VAL A 74 2.24 -5.51 5.68
CA VAL A 74 1.54 -4.22 5.61
C VAL A 74 0.45 -4.21 6.66
N ASN A 75 0.58 -3.31 7.64
CA ASN A 75 -0.30 -3.25 8.80
C ASN A 75 -1.36 -2.16 8.64
N CYS A 76 -2.54 -2.40 9.21
CA CYS A 76 -3.65 -1.48 9.36
C CYS A 76 -4.29 -1.61 10.76
N GLU A 77 -5.26 -0.75 11.08
CA GLU A 77 -5.88 -0.77 12.42
C GLU A 77 -6.90 -1.91 12.55
N THR A 78 -7.69 -2.20 11.50
CA THR A 78 -8.79 -3.16 11.54
C THR A 78 -8.71 -4.24 10.46
N ASP A 79 -9.38 -5.36 10.72
CA ASP A 79 -9.53 -6.45 9.74
C ASP A 79 -10.45 -6.07 8.57
N PHE A 80 -11.34 -5.08 8.75
CA PHE A 80 -12.15 -4.53 7.66
C PHE A 80 -11.26 -3.89 6.59
N VAL A 81 -10.27 -3.11 7.00
CA VAL A 81 -9.30 -2.51 6.07
C VAL A 81 -8.41 -3.58 5.45
N ALA A 82 -7.98 -4.58 6.21
CA ALA A 82 -7.20 -5.69 5.67
C ALA A 82 -7.92 -6.47 4.53
N LYS A 83 -9.25 -6.40 4.47
CA LYS A 83 -10.10 -7.01 3.44
C LYS A 83 -10.60 -6.02 2.38
N ASN A 84 -10.28 -4.73 2.53
CA ASN A 84 -10.72 -3.68 1.61
C ASN A 84 -10.03 -3.81 0.25
N ASN A 85 -10.77 -3.70 -0.85
CA ASN A 85 -10.23 -3.89 -2.19
C ASN A 85 -9.14 -2.87 -2.57
N ASP A 86 -9.27 -1.61 -2.16
CA ASP A 86 -8.26 -0.59 -2.44
C ASP A 86 -6.95 -0.91 -1.69
N PHE A 87 -7.05 -1.31 -0.41
CA PHE A 87 -5.91 -1.74 0.39
C PHE A 87 -5.24 -2.98 -0.22
N ILE A 88 -6.01 -4.01 -0.59
CA ILE A 88 -5.51 -5.23 -1.23
C ILE A 88 -4.79 -4.92 -2.53
N SER A 89 -5.37 -4.05 -3.38
CA SER A 89 -4.76 -3.66 -4.66
C SER A 89 -3.44 -2.91 -4.45
N PHE A 90 -3.42 -1.99 -3.49
CA PHE A 90 -2.20 -1.27 -3.09
C PHE A 90 -1.13 -2.24 -2.60
N VAL A 91 -1.48 -3.16 -1.69
CA VAL A 91 -0.51 -4.14 -1.14
C VAL A 91 0.04 -5.06 -2.23
N LYS A 92 -0.79 -5.52 -3.17
CA LYS A 92 -0.33 -6.33 -4.30
C LYS A 92 0.72 -5.60 -5.13
N GLU A 93 0.44 -4.37 -5.51
CA GLU A 93 1.35 -3.59 -6.35
C GLU A 93 2.68 -3.30 -5.63
N ILE A 94 2.64 -2.89 -4.37
CA ILE A 94 3.87 -2.61 -3.61
C ILE A 94 4.68 -3.87 -3.29
N SER A 95 4.04 -5.05 -3.23
CA SER A 95 4.77 -6.31 -3.04
C SER A 95 5.66 -6.66 -4.24
N GLU A 96 5.18 -6.40 -5.47
CA GLU A 96 5.97 -6.58 -6.69
C GLU A 96 7.16 -5.60 -6.73
N ILE A 97 6.92 -4.34 -6.35
CA ILE A 97 7.98 -3.33 -6.25
C ILE A 97 8.98 -3.72 -5.16
N ASN A 98 8.52 -4.21 -4.00
CA ASN A 98 9.36 -4.68 -2.91
C ASN A 98 10.33 -5.79 -3.36
N ASN A 99 9.86 -6.73 -4.15
CA ASN A 99 10.72 -7.76 -4.73
C ASN A 99 11.79 -7.16 -5.66
N SER A 100 11.46 -6.13 -6.42
CA SER A 100 12.40 -5.47 -7.34
C SER A 100 13.52 -4.73 -6.62
N VAL A 101 13.29 -4.27 -5.38
CA VAL A 101 14.27 -3.52 -4.56
C VAL A 101 14.88 -4.35 -3.43
N ASP A 102 14.76 -5.69 -3.49
CA ASP A 102 15.35 -6.63 -2.52
C ASP A 102 14.90 -6.36 -1.06
N SER A 103 13.64 -5.93 -0.88
CA SER A 103 13.05 -5.61 0.43
C SER A 103 13.69 -4.43 1.18
N ASP A 104 14.35 -3.54 0.45
CA ASP A 104 14.82 -2.26 0.99
C ASP A 104 13.62 -1.30 1.09
N ILE A 105 13.14 -1.08 2.30
CA ILE A 105 11.94 -0.26 2.57
C ILE A 105 12.13 1.20 2.15
N ASP A 106 13.32 1.76 2.30
CA ASP A 106 13.58 3.16 1.93
C ASP A 106 13.60 3.33 0.41
N LYS A 107 14.14 2.35 -0.32
CA LYS A 107 14.04 2.31 -1.77
C LYS A 107 12.60 2.05 -2.23
N LEU A 108 11.88 1.13 -1.57
CA LEU A 108 10.48 0.84 -1.85
C LEU A 108 9.62 2.12 -1.80
N LYS A 109 9.72 2.89 -0.71
CA LYS A 109 8.95 4.13 -0.53
C LYS A 109 9.16 5.14 -1.66
N LYS A 110 10.36 5.21 -2.22
CA LYS A 110 10.74 6.15 -3.29
C LYS A 110 10.41 5.66 -4.70
N LYS A 111 10.02 4.40 -4.89
CA LYS A 111 9.65 3.86 -6.21
C LYS A 111 8.28 4.34 -6.64
N ASN A 112 8.15 4.60 -7.94
CA ASN A 112 6.87 4.96 -8.53
C ASN A 112 5.98 3.72 -8.70
N MET A 113 4.71 3.89 -8.41
CA MET A 113 3.61 2.98 -8.72
C MET A 113 3.07 3.27 -10.15
N LYS A 114 2.15 2.45 -10.63
CA LYS A 114 1.54 2.56 -11.98
C LYS A 114 0.92 3.93 -12.27
N ASN A 115 0.53 4.66 -11.23
CA ASN A 115 -0.05 6.00 -11.34
C ASN A 115 1.00 7.14 -11.35
N ASN A 116 2.29 6.82 -11.53
CA ASN A 116 3.42 7.75 -11.53
C ASN A 116 3.66 8.51 -10.21
N LYS A 117 3.01 8.11 -9.12
CA LYS A 117 3.29 8.61 -7.77
C LYS A 117 4.13 7.59 -7.01
N THR A 118 4.93 8.07 -6.08
CA THR A 118 5.74 7.19 -5.23
C THR A 118 4.88 6.31 -4.33
N VAL A 119 5.44 5.21 -3.84
CA VAL A 119 4.78 4.36 -2.84
C VAL A 119 4.41 5.16 -1.59
N ASP A 120 5.30 6.06 -1.14
CA ASP A 120 5.05 6.90 0.03
C ASP A 120 3.87 7.87 -0.17
N GLU A 121 3.79 8.53 -1.34
CA GLU A 121 2.65 9.38 -1.68
C GLU A 121 1.33 8.61 -1.77
N ASN A 122 1.36 7.41 -2.34
CA ASN A 122 0.18 6.53 -2.39
C ASN A 122 -0.22 6.03 -1.00
N LEU A 123 0.74 5.70 -0.13
CA LEU A 123 0.51 5.31 1.26
C LEU A 123 -0.19 6.44 2.03
N LEU A 124 0.31 7.68 1.93
CA LEU A 124 -0.32 8.85 2.55
C LEU A 124 -1.74 9.09 2.04
N SER A 125 -1.94 8.95 0.72
CA SER A 125 -3.26 9.08 0.09
C SER A 125 -4.22 7.99 0.58
N MET A 126 -3.74 6.75 0.74
CA MET A 126 -4.51 5.63 1.26
C MET A 126 -4.94 5.87 2.72
N ILE A 127 -4.01 6.32 3.59
CA ILE A 127 -4.30 6.67 4.98
C ILE A 127 -5.36 7.79 5.05
N ALA A 128 -5.24 8.80 4.20
CA ALA A 128 -6.20 9.91 4.14
C ALA A 128 -7.59 9.44 3.68
N LYS A 129 -7.66 8.57 2.68
CA LYS A 129 -8.90 8.02 2.10
C LYS A 129 -9.61 7.07 3.07
N ILE A 130 -8.91 6.09 3.60
CA ILE A 130 -9.47 5.04 4.47
C ILE A 130 -9.70 5.56 5.89
N GLY A 131 -8.83 6.46 6.36
CA GLY A 131 -8.96 7.03 7.69
C GLY A 131 -8.31 6.21 8.81
N GLU A 132 -7.56 5.17 8.49
CA GLU A 132 -6.78 4.36 9.41
C GLU A 132 -5.28 4.55 9.22
N LYS A 133 -4.51 4.26 10.28
CA LYS A 133 -3.06 4.11 10.17
C LYS A 133 -2.75 2.90 9.28
N ILE A 134 -1.91 3.10 8.28
CA ILE A 134 -1.35 2.02 7.46
C ILE A 134 0.17 2.18 7.49
N THR A 135 0.89 1.08 7.69
CA THR A 135 2.36 1.08 7.75
C THR A 135 2.95 -0.07 6.96
N LEU A 136 4.11 0.17 6.36
CA LEU A 136 4.97 -0.87 5.84
C LEU A 136 5.76 -1.44 7.02
N GLY A 137 5.54 -2.71 7.31
CA GLY A 137 6.18 -3.42 8.41
C GLY A 137 7.48 -4.09 7.97
N ARG A 138 7.70 -5.31 8.46
CA ARG A 138 8.88 -6.10 8.13
C ARG A 138 8.88 -6.53 6.67
N SER A 139 10.07 -6.61 6.10
CA SER A 139 10.26 -7.09 4.74
C SER A 139 11.52 -7.93 4.63
N LYS A 140 11.50 -8.95 3.77
CA LYS A 140 12.65 -9.81 3.50
C LYS A 140 12.58 -10.39 2.10
N THR A 141 13.72 -10.40 1.41
CA THR A 141 13.91 -11.13 0.15
C THR A 141 14.88 -12.28 0.36
N LEU A 142 14.50 -13.46 -0.11
CA LEU A 142 15.39 -14.61 -0.25
C LEU A 142 15.75 -14.75 -1.73
N LYS A 143 17.04 -14.63 -2.02
CA LYS A 143 17.62 -14.79 -3.35
C LYS A 143 18.87 -15.64 -3.22
N ASN A 144 18.87 -16.81 -3.83
CA ASN A 144 19.98 -17.75 -3.78
C ASN A 144 20.18 -18.40 -5.15
N ASP A 145 21.38 -18.34 -5.68
CA ASP A 145 21.72 -18.87 -7.02
C ASP A 145 21.68 -20.43 -7.07
N ASN A 146 21.84 -21.09 -5.91
CA ASN A 146 21.91 -22.55 -5.80
C ASN A 146 20.88 -23.13 -4.84
N ALA A 147 19.74 -22.46 -4.65
CA ALA A 147 18.66 -22.90 -3.80
C ALA A 147 17.32 -22.51 -4.42
N LYS A 148 16.29 -23.27 -4.12
CA LYS A 148 14.91 -22.95 -4.49
C LYS A 148 14.12 -22.50 -3.27
N ASN A 149 13.28 -21.50 -3.47
CA ASN A 149 12.38 -20.99 -2.46
C ASN A 149 11.02 -21.68 -2.58
N PHE A 150 10.52 -22.15 -1.45
CA PHE A 150 9.18 -22.67 -1.26
C PHE A 150 8.46 -21.80 -0.25
N PHE A 151 7.15 -21.69 -0.37
CA PHE A 151 6.38 -20.85 0.55
C PHE A 151 5.08 -21.55 0.98
N TYR A 152 4.61 -21.14 2.13
CA TYR A 152 3.30 -21.50 2.66
C TYR A 152 2.56 -20.23 3.12
N LEU A 153 1.29 -20.13 2.71
CA LEU A 153 0.39 -19.04 3.09
C LEU A 153 -0.73 -19.60 3.96
N HIS A 154 -0.91 -19.05 5.14
CA HIS A 154 -1.96 -19.45 6.07
C HIS A 154 -2.98 -18.32 6.26
N ALA A 155 -4.28 -18.68 6.34
CA ALA A 155 -5.39 -17.73 6.37
C ALA A 155 -5.31 -16.73 5.21
N VAL A 156 -5.37 -17.28 3.99
CA VAL A 156 -5.29 -16.52 2.73
C VAL A 156 -6.46 -15.54 2.64
N VAL A 157 -6.14 -14.26 2.42
CA VAL A 157 -7.11 -13.18 2.23
C VAL A 157 -7.44 -13.01 0.75
N LYS A 158 -6.40 -13.07 -0.08
CA LYS A 158 -6.46 -13.00 -1.55
C LYS A 158 -5.18 -13.65 -2.09
N ASP A 159 -5.10 -13.89 -3.42
CA ASP A 159 -3.91 -14.46 -4.06
C ASP A 159 -2.63 -13.78 -3.59
N ASN A 160 -1.69 -14.56 -3.06
CA ASN A 160 -0.40 -14.12 -2.51
C ASN A 160 -0.49 -13.16 -1.30
N LEU A 161 -1.67 -13.01 -0.69
CA LEU A 161 -1.90 -12.21 0.52
C LEU A 161 -2.51 -13.08 1.61
N SER A 162 -1.92 -13.09 2.79
CA SER A 162 -2.34 -13.94 3.91
C SER A 162 -2.14 -13.26 5.26
N LYS A 163 -2.62 -13.88 6.32
CA LYS A 163 -2.37 -13.43 7.71
C LYS A 163 -1.03 -13.93 8.25
N LEU A 164 -0.53 -15.04 7.70
CA LEU A 164 0.77 -15.61 8.02
C LEU A 164 1.38 -16.19 6.76
N ALA A 165 2.66 -15.95 6.55
CA ALA A 165 3.43 -16.53 5.44
C ALA A 165 4.80 -17.00 5.92
N VAL A 166 5.26 -18.09 5.32
CA VAL A 166 6.60 -18.65 5.53
C VAL A 166 7.27 -18.82 4.19
N ILE A 167 8.55 -18.47 4.10
CA ILE A 167 9.41 -18.79 2.96
C ILE A 167 10.55 -19.65 3.48
N VAL A 168 10.82 -20.74 2.81
CA VAL A 168 11.95 -21.63 3.07
C VAL A 168 12.81 -21.70 1.82
N SER A 169 14.10 -21.44 1.96
CA SER A 169 15.07 -21.59 0.89
C SER A 169 15.83 -22.90 1.09
N LEU A 170 15.70 -23.84 0.15
CA LEU A 170 16.32 -25.15 0.22
C LEU A 170 17.44 -25.27 -0.82
N LYS A 171 18.61 -25.70 -0.36
CA LYS A 171 19.73 -26.06 -1.19
C LYS A 171 19.92 -27.57 -1.10
N THR A 172 19.89 -28.25 -2.25
CA THR A 172 20.15 -29.70 -2.33
C THR A 172 21.33 -29.97 -3.24
N LYS A 173 21.97 -31.12 -3.08
CA LYS A 173 22.99 -31.63 -4.00
C LYS A 173 22.37 -32.27 -5.25
N GLU A 174 21.12 -32.67 -5.16
CA GLU A 174 20.34 -33.28 -6.22
C GLU A 174 19.47 -32.23 -6.90
N LYS A 175 19.13 -32.47 -8.16
CA LYS A 175 18.17 -31.60 -8.88
C LYS A 175 16.77 -31.77 -8.25
N PHE A 176 16.08 -30.68 -8.07
CA PHE A 176 14.65 -30.72 -7.77
C PHE A 176 13.92 -31.27 -9.00
N GLU A 177 13.23 -32.40 -8.86
CA GLU A 177 12.30 -32.91 -9.87
C GLU A 177 10.98 -32.16 -9.85
#